data_661f5f36ed7e40ab35801a36fa73f3df
#
_entry.id   661f5f36ed7e40ab35801a36fa73f3df
#
_cell.length_a   1.000
_cell.length_b   1.000
_cell.length_c   1.000
_cell.angle_alpha   90.00
_cell.angle_beta   90.00
_cell.angle_gamma   90.00
#
_symmetry.space_group_name_H-M   'P 1'
#
loop_
_entity.id
_entity.type
_entity.pdbx_description
1 polymer ?
#
loop_
_entity_poly.entity_id
_entity_poly.type
_entity_poly.pdbx_seq_one_letter_code
_entity_poly.pdbx_strand_id
1 'polypeptide(L)'
;LMLTGLARKVEEGYKHYWKYIIDNHDVDLYLHCWQDEEYKKVEEIYPNYKYLHIQKPFKFTEYREGIESPNDDKSRPLEEYDVWGNFRTFPMFYSWEETFRPLRVSRHKYDCVIRSRYDLGTDIDIDLNKLDMSKINISNHHWGGSPITDDNICISNQENAQILFE
;
A
#
# COMPACT_ATOMS: atom_id res chain seq x y z
N LEU A 1 4.72 2.75 9.11
CA LEU A 1 4.81 2.08 7.81
C LEU A 1 3.51 1.32 7.54
N MET A 2 2.91 1.56 6.40
CA MET A 2 1.70 0.91 5.92
C MET A 2 2.07 -0.04 4.77
N LEU A 3 1.81 -1.34 4.91
CA LEU A 3 2.04 -2.33 3.85
C LEU A 3 0.72 -2.95 3.41
N THR A 4 0.51 -3.02 2.11
CA THR A 4 -0.79 -3.38 1.56
C THR A 4 -0.69 -4.32 0.36
N GLY A 5 -1.72 -5.13 0.17
CA GLY A 5 -1.89 -5.92 -1.03
C GLY A 5 -1.77 -7.43 -0.84
N LEU A 6 -1.28 -8.11 -1.87
CA LEU A 6 -1.03 -9.55 -1.86
C LEU A 6 0.29 -9.87 -1.14
N ALA A 7 0.34 -11.01 -0.44
CA ALA A 7 1.52 -11.48 0.29
C ALA A 7 2.60 -12.06 -0.66
N ARG A 8 3.07 -11.25 -1.61
CA ARG A 8 4.09 -11.66 -2.56
C ARG A 8 5.46 -11.27 -2.04
N LYS A 9 6.44 -12.18 -2.12
CA LYS A 9 7.85 -11.91 -1.78
C LYS A 9 8.04 -11.19 -0.43
N VAL A 10 7.19 -11.52 0.55
CA VAL A 10 7.12 -10.85 1.86
C VAL A 10 8.48 -10.86 2.56
N GLU A 11 9.21 -11.98 2.48
CA GLU A 11 10.54 -12.14 3.09
C GLU A 11 11.60 -11.22 2.45
N GLU A 12 11.56 -11.08 1.12
CA GLU A 12 12.49 -10.20 0.40
C GLU A 12 12.19 -8.74 0.73
N GLY A 13 10.93 -8.33 0.63
CA GLY A 13 10.53 -6.98 0.97
C GLY A 13 10.82 -6.62 2.43
N TYR A 14 10.58 -7.55 3.37
CA TYR A 14 10.89 -7.34 4.78
C TYR A 14 12.37 -7.04 5.02
N LYS A 15 13.29 -7.76 4.37
CA LYS A 15 14.73 -7.50 4.51
C LYS A 15 15.09 -6.06 4.13
N HIS A 16 14.47 -5.53 3.07
CA HIS A 16 14.67 -4.15 2.64
C HIS A 16 14.08 -3.16 3.65
N TYR A 17 12.82 -3.37 4.06
CA TYR A 17 12.18 -2.50 5.05
C TYR A 17 12.89 -2.53 6.39
N TRP A 18 13.35 -3.69 6.84
CA TRP A 18 14.14 -3.81 8.05
C TRP A 18 15.39 -2.97 7.97
N LYS A 19 16.22 -3.21 6.96
CA LYS A 19 17.53 -2.56 6.81
C LYS A 19 17.44 -1.04 6.67
N TYR A 20 16.47 -0.55 5.90
CA TYR A 20 16.46 0.85 5.46
C TYR A 20 15.40 1.71 6.17
N ILE A 21 14.46 1.11 6.87
CA ILE A 21 13.38 1.83 7.53
C ILE A 21 13.23 1.38 8.99
N ILE A 22 12.94 0.11 9.24
CA ILE A 22 12.51 -0.35 10.57
C ILE A 22 13.64 -0.29 11.59
N ASP A 23 14.86 -0.68 11.22
CA ASP A 23 16.03 -0.69 12.12
C ASP A 23 16.54 0.72 12.44
N ASN A 24 16.20 1.70 11.61
CA ASN A 24 16.71 3.08 11.70
C ASN A 24 15.72 4.07 12.33
N HIS A 25 14.46 3.69 12.53
CA HIS A 25 13.38 4.57 12.98
C HIS A 25 12.47 3.88 13.99
N ASP A 26 11.76 4.65 14.80
CA ASP A 26 10.66 4.14 15.62
C ASP A 26 9.42 3.94 14.73
N VAL A 27 9.13 2.69 14.39
CA VAL A 27 8.17 2.34 13.35
C VAL A 27 7.00 1.55 13.88
N ASP A 28 5.82 2.10 13.75
CA ASP A 28 4.57 1.38 13.89
C ASP A 28 4.13 0.80 12.54
N LEU A 29 3.72 -0.47 12.54
CA LEU A 29 3.30 -1.20 11.35
C LEU A 29 1.78 -1.30 11.27
N TYR A 30 1.22 -0.87 10.13
CA TYR A 30 -0.18 -1.03 9.77
C TYR A 30 -0.26 -1.87 8.51
N LEU A 31 -0.93 -3.00 8.58
CA LEU A 31 -0.87 -4.03 7.56
C LEU A 31 -2.28 -4.40 7.06
N HIS A 32 -2.46 -4.47 5.76
CA HIS A 32 -3.61 -5.12 5.14
C HIS A 32 -3.12 -6.14 4.14
N CYS A 33 -3.62 -7.37 4.26
CA CYS A 33 -3.26 -8.46 3.38
C CYS A 33 -4.50 -9.17 2.84
N TRP A 34 -4.54 -9.38 1.53
CA TRP A 34 -5.52 -10.31 0.95
C TRP A 34 -5.15 -11.74 1.32
N GLN A 35 -6.15 -12.51 1.73
CA GLN A 35 -5.98 -13.93 2.04
C GLN A 35 -5.70 -14.71 0.76
N ASP A 36 -4.43 -14.83 0.43
CA ASP A 36 -3.88 -15.67 -0.64
C ASP A 36 -3.18 -16.91 -0.05
N GLU A 37 -2.38 -17.61 -0.85
CA GLU A 37 -1.67 -18.80 -0.40
C GLU A 37 -0.55 -18.49 0.62
N GLU A 38 -0.02 -17.27 0.58
CA GLU A 38 1.14 -16.86 1.39
C GLU A 38 0.80 -15.90 2.54
N TYR A 39 -0.47 -15.54 2.74
CA TYR A 39 -0.87 -14.53 3.74
C TYR A 39 -0.35 -14.77 5.16
N LYS A 40 -0.18 -16.02 5.56
CA LYS A 40 0.35 -16.38 6.90
C LYS A 40 1.77 -15.90 7.12
N LYS A 41 2.56 -15.77 6.05
CA LYS A 41 3.91 -15.23 6.12
C LYS A 41 3.94 -13.80 6.63
N VAL A 42 2.86 -13.04 6.41
CA VAL A 42 2.79 -11.65 6.88
C VAL A 42 2.82 -11.60 8.41
N GLU A 43 2.03 -12.42 9.10
CA GLU A 43 2.03 -12.49 10.56
C GLU A 43 3.35 -13.01 11.11
N GLU A 44 3.95 -14.01 10.46
CA GLU A 44 5.20 -14.63 10.89
C GLU A 44 6.40 -13.68 10.76
N ILE A 45 6.43 -12.88 9.70
CA ILE A 45 7.57 -12.01 9.34
C ILE A 45 7.45 -10.63 9.98
N TYR A 46 6.24 -10.11 10.17
CA TYR A 46 5.97 -8.81 10.78
C TYR A 46 5.28 -8.97 12.15
N PRO A 47 5.96 -9.52 13.19
CA PRO A 47 5.28 -9.91 14.45
C PRO A 47 4.83 -8.72 15.31
N ASN A 48 5.42 -7.52 15.13
CA ASN A 48 5.20 -6.35 15.98
C ASN A 48 4.35 -5.29 15.30
N TYR A 49 3.23 -5.69 14.71
CA TYR A 49 2.30 -4.74 14.08
C TYR A 49 1.36 -4.10 15.10
N LYS A 50 0.96 -2.86 14.87
CA LYS A 50 -0.13 -2.18 15.58
C LYS A 50 -1.50 -2.59 15.05
N TYR A 51 -1.57 -2.91 13.78
CA TYR A 51 -2.79 -3.32 13.11
C TYR A 51 -2.47 -4.30 11.98
N LEU A 52 -3.23 -5.38 11.92
CA LEU A 52 -3.23 -6.32 10.80
C LEU A 52 -4.66 -6.70 10.45
N HIS A 53 -5.03 -6.50 9.18
CA HIS A 53 -6.29 -6.97 8.63
C HIS A 53 -6.02 -7.95 7.50
N ILE A 54 -6.35 -9.22 7.73
CA ILE A 54 -6.32 -10.27 6.70
C ILE A 54 -7.73 -10.45 6.19
N GLN A 55 -7.93 -10.22 4.91
CA GLN A 55 -9.25 -10.21 4.30
C GLN A 55 -9.36 -11.20 3.14
N LYS A 56 -10.47 -11.94 3.13
CA LYS A 56 -10.80 -12.77 1.96
C LYS A 56 -11.07 -11.89 0.75
N PRO A 57 -10.55 -12.26 -0.42
CA PRO A 57 -10.89 -11.58 -1.67
C PRO A 57 -12.38 -11.56 -1.91
N PHE A 58 -12.89 -10.44 -2.40
CA PHE A 58 -14.28 -10.28 -2.80
C PHE A 58 -14.38 -9.50 -4.12
N LYS A 59 -15.57 -9.50 -4.73
CA LYS A 59 -15.83 -8.78 -5.98
C LYS A 59 -16.17 -7.33 -5.71
N PHE A 60 -15.60 -6.42 -6.49
CA PHE A 60 -15.83 -4.96 -6.38
C PHE A 60 -16.95 -4.47 -7.31
N THR A 61 -18.05 -5.22 -7.41
CA THR A 61 -19.17 -4.90 -8.30
C THR A 61 -19.87 -3.58 -7.93
N GLU A 62 -19.92 -3.26 -6.65
CA GLU A 62 -20.56 -2.06 -6.12
C GLU A 62 -19.83 -0.76 -6.52
N TYR A 63 -18.53 -0.84 -6.73
CA TYR A 63 -17.70 0.33 -7.05
C TYR A 63 -17.71 0.70 -8.54
N ARG A 64 -18.31 -0.12 -9.39
CA ARG A 64 -18.35 0.13 -10.82
C ARG A 64 -19.50 1.04 -11.24
N GLU A 65 -20.60 1.05 -10.49
CA GLU A 65 -21.74 1.92 -10.75
C GLU A 65 -21.33 3.40 -10.56
N GLY A 66 -21.14 4.09 -11.67
CA GLY A 66 -20.81 5.52 -11.69
C GLY A 66 -19.36 5.89 -12.01
N ILE A 67 -18.46 4.92 -12.16
CA ILE A 67 -17.09 5.19 -12.59
C ILE A 67 -16.92 4.79 -14.05
N GLU A 68 -16.95 5.76 -14.95
CA GLU A 68 -16.56 5.56 -16.33
C GLU A 68 -15.05 5.72 -16.47
N SER A 69 -14.33 4.61 -16.52
CA SER A 69 -12.94 4.63 -16.96
C SER A 69 -12.89 4.66 -18.49
N PRO A 70 -12.15 5.58 -19.11
CA PRO A 70 -11.98 5.60 -20.56
C PRO A 70 -11.32 4.33 -21.12
N ASN A 71 -10.66 3.56 -20.27
CA ASN A 71 -10.02 2.27 -20.61
C ASN A 71 -10.83 1.06 -20.16
N ASP A 72 -12.08 1.27 -19.72
CA ASP A 72 -12.92 0.18 -19.25
C ASP A 72 -13.42 -0.63 -20.44
N ASP A 73 -12.90 -1.83 -20.60
CA ASP A 73 -13.41 -2.78 -21.59
C ASP A 73 -14.77 -3.31 -21.12
N LYS A 74 -15.83 -2.59 -21.52
CA LYS A 74 -17.22 -2.94 -21.18
C LYS A 74 -17.65 -4.32 -21.69
N SER A 75 -16.81 -4.97 -22.52
CA SER A 75 -17.06 -6.33 -23.04
C SER A 75 -16.74 -7.42 -22.03
N ARG A 76 -16.00 -7.11 -20.95
CA ARG A 76 -15.62 -8.10 -19.95
C ARG A 76 -16.68 -8.26 -18.87
N PRO A 77 -16.99 -9.50 -18.47
CA PRO A 77 -17.89 -9.77 -17.36
C PRO A 77 -17.40 -9.11 -16.06
N LEU A 78 -18.32 -8.57 -15.26
CA LEU A 78 -18.01 -8.00 -13.93
C LEU A 78 -17.29 -8.98 -12.99
N GLU A 79 -17.45 -10.27 -13.25
CA GLU A 79 -16.83 -11.35 -12.49
C GLU A 79 -15.31 -11.43 -12.64
N GLU A 80 -14.73 -10.79 -13.66
CA GLU A 80 -13.28 -10.70 -13.86
C GLU A 80 -12.61 -9.60 -13.03
N TYR A 81 -13.38 -8.76 -12.37
CA TYR A 81 -12.89 -7.62 -11.57
C TYR A 81 -12.76 -7.98 -10.08
N ASP A 82 -11.99 -8.99 -9.78
CA ASP A 82 -11.58 -9.32 -8.42
C ASP A 82 -10.13 -8.89 -8.14
N VAL A 83 -9.62 -9.20 -6.96
CA VAL A 83 -8.22 -8.87 -6.57
C VAL A 83 -7.17 -9.53 -7.48
N TRP A 84 -7.57 -10.55 -8.22
CA TRP A 84 -6.71 -11.32 -9.13
C TRP A 84 -6.86 -10.88 -10.59
N GLY A 85 -7.93 -10.18 -10.92
CA GLY A 85 -8.28 -9.75 -12.26
C GLY A 85 -7.42 -8.63 -12.82
N ASN A 86 -7.74 -8.22 -14.04
CA ASN A 86 -7.00 -7.19 -14.77
C ASN A 86 -7.21 -5.77 -14.22
N PHE A 87 -8.26 -5.56 -13.42
CA PHE A 87 -8.59 -4.25 -12.86
C PHE A 87 -8.20 -4.18 -11.38
N ARG A 88 -6.91 -4.03 -11.13
CA ARG A 88 -6.33 -4.05 -9.77
C ARG A 88 -6.45 -2.73 -9.01
N THR A 89 -6.97 -1.70 -9.64
CA THR A 89 -7.02 -0.35 -9.06
C THR A 89 -7.91 -0.31 -7.82
N PHE A 90 -9.12 -0.87 -7.90
CA PHE A 90 -10.04 -0.89 -6.75
C PHE A 90 -9.52 -1.68 -5.55
N PRO A 91 -9.04 -2.93 -5.73
CA PRO A 91 -8.42 -3.68 -4.65
C PRO A 91 -7.24 -2.94 -4.00
N MET A 92 -6.49 -2.20 -4.81
CA MET A 92 -5.36 -1.40 -4.34
C MET A 92 -5.84 -0.26 -3.43
N PHE A 93 -6.74 0.60 -3.91
CA PHE A 93 -7.29 1.71 -3.12
C PHE A 93 -8.02 1.22 -1.87
N TYR A 94 -8.79 0.15 -1.99
CA TYR A 94 -9.44 -0.47 -0.85
C TYR A 94 -8.42 -0.90 0.21
N SER A 95 -7.33 -1.55 -0.19
CA SER A 95 -6.26 -1.96 0.73
C SER A 95 -5.60 -0.77 1.41
N TRP A 96 -5.47 0.36 0.72
CA TRP A 96 -4.95 1.59 1.30
C TRP A 96 -5.88 2.14 2.37
N GLU A 97 -7.17 2.24 2.08
CA GLU A 97 -8.17 2.71 3.06
C GLU A 97 -8.20 1.80 4.29
N GLU A 98 -8.15 0.48 4.11
CA GLU A 98 -8.16 -0.46 5.22
C GLU A 98 -6.95 -0.31 6.16
N THR A 99 -5.78 0.03 5.64
CA THR A 99 -4.60 0.32 6.48
C THR A 99 -4.63 1.72 7.07
N PHE A 100 -5.21 2.68 6.37
CA PHE A 100 -5.24 4.06 6.81
C PHE A 100 -6.35 4.32 7.85
N ARG A 101 -7.46 3.60 7.79
CA ARG A 101 -8.59 3.75 8.72
C ARG A 101 -8.20 3.67 10.20
N PRO A 102 -7.44 2.66 10.68
CA PRO A 102 -7.00 2.61 12.07
C PRO A 102 -6.00 3.72 12.40
N LEU A 103 -5.17 4.13 11.46
CA LEU A 103 -4.23 5.23 11.65
C LEU A 103 -4.98 6.57 11.81
N ARG A 104 -6.02 6.81 11.00
CA ARG A 104 -6.85 8.03 11.05
C ARG A 104 -7.56 8.20 12.40
N VAL A 105 -8.03 7.10 13.02
CA VAL A 105 -8.71 7.15 14.32
C VAL A 105 -7.74 7.06 15.50
N SER A 106 -6.47 6.81 15.25
CA SER A 106 -5.44 6.79 16.28
C SER A 106 -5.27 8.18 16.89
N ARG A 107 -5.04 8.24 18.21
CA ARG A 107 -4.64 9.48 18.88
C ARG A 107 -3.16 9.79 18.71
N HIS A 108 -2.40 8.81 18.25
CA HIS A 108 -0.98 8.98 17.98
C HIS A 108 -0.79 9.80 16.71
N LYS A 109 0.12 10.75 16.76
CA LYS A 109 0.51 11.55 15.59
C LYS A 109 1.85 11.04 15.09
N TYR A 110 1.93 10.78 13.80
CA TYR A 110 3.13 10.33 13.12
C TYR A 110 3.76 11.47 12.33
N ASP A 111 5.05 11.64 12.48
CA ASP A 111 5.84 12.63 11.73
C ASP A 111 5.90 12.25 10.24
N CYS A 112 5.87 10.94 9.98
CA CYS A 112 5.97 10.38 8.63
C CYS A 112 5.05 9.18 8.48
N VAL A 113 4.36 9.11 7.36
CA VAL A 113 3.59 7.95 6.89
C VAL A 113 4.23 7.45 5.61
N ILE A 114 4.66 6.19 5.63
CA ILE A 114 5.20 5.50 4.46
C ILE A 114 4.20 4.43 4.06
N ARG A 115 3.66 4.52 2.87
CA ARG A 115 2.81 3.49 2.29
C ARG A 115 3.58 2.75 1.21
N SER A 116 3.52 1.42 1.23
CA SER A 116 4.14 0.58 0.23
C SER A 116 3.47 -0.79 0.12
N ARG A 117 4.09 -1.72 -0.60
CA ARG A 117 3.64 -3.10 -0.81
C ARG A 117 4.59 -4.08 -0.15
N TYR A 118 4.13 -5.33 0.08
CA TYR A 118 4.97 -6.38 0.68
C TYR A 118 6.13 -6.81 -0.21
N ASP A 119 5.94 -6.83 -1.53
CA ASP A 119 6.91 -7.28 -2.53
C ASP A 119 7.89 -6.20 -2.98
N LEU A 120 7.86 -5.07 -2.34
CA LEU A 120 8.76 -3.95 -2.60
C LEU A 120 9.68 -3.72 -1.43
N GLY A 121 10.61 -2.87 -1.66
CA GLY A 121 11.55 -2.39 -0.70
C GLY A 121 12.33 -1.25 -1.32
N THR A 122 13.30 -0.75 -0.61
CA THR A 122 14.24 0.24 -1.11
C THR A 122 15.64 -0.35 -1.05
N ASP A 123 16.41 -0.15 -2.09
CA ASP A 123 17.81 -0.56 -2.15
C ASP A 123 18.77 0.51 -1.61
N ILE A 124 18.21 1.65 -1.21
CA ILE A 124 18.96 2.79 -0.69
C ILE A 124 18.33 3.27 0.62
N ASP A 125 19.15 3.88 1.47
CA ASP A 125 18.66 4.58 2.66
C ASP A 125 17.78 5.75 2.24
N ILE A 126 16.57 5.76 2.77
CA ILE A 126 15.67 6.89 2.61
C ILE A 126 15.99 7.88 3.74
N ASP A 127 16.71 8.93 3.42
CA ASP A 127 16.93 10.02 4.36
C ASP A 127 15.67 10.87 4.48
N LEU A 128 14.82 10.53 5.44
CA LEU A 128 13.54 11.22 5.67
C LEU A 128 13.71 12.72 5.94
N ASN A 129 14.91 13.14 6.43
CA ASN A 129 15.19 14.57 6.70
C ASN A 129 15.38 15.38 5.40
N LYS A 130 15.64 14.73 4.28
CA LYS A 130 15.77 15.38 2.98
C LYS A 130 14.46 15.49 2.21
N LEU A 131 13.41 14.83 2.69
CA LEU A 131 12.10 14.88 2.05
C LEU A 131 11.30 16.09 2.55
N ASP A 132 10.60 16.71 1.63
CA ASP A 132 9.64 17.77 1.96
C ASP A 132 8.33 17.12 2.43
N MET A 133 8.18 16.94 3.75
CA MET A 133 6.99 16.32 4.36
C MET A 133 5.72 17.15 4.20
N SER A 134 5.81 18.42 3.76
CA SER A 134 4.65 19.21 3.37
C SER A 134 4.06 18.77 2.03
N LYS A 135 4.70 17.82 1.35
CA LYS A 135 4.29 17.26 0.07
C LYS A 135 4.13 15.74 0.17
N ILE A 136 3.47 15.19 -0.82
CA ILE A 136 3.43 13.76 -1.07
C ILE A 136 4.64 13.41 -1.93
N ASN A 137 5.60 12.69 -1.35
CA ASN A 137 6.78 12.22 -2.03
C ASN A 137 6.50 10.83 -2.61
N ILE A 138 6.65 10.66 -3.90
CA ILE A 138 6.33 9.43 -4.63
C ILE A 138 7.60 8.97 -5.34
N SER A 139 7.85 7.66 -5.36
CA SER A 139 8.96 7.11 -6.14
C SER A 139 8.75 7.41 -7.62
N ASN A 140 9.84 7.81 -8.30
CA ASN A 140 9.80 8.10 -9.71
C ASN A 140 10.40 6.91 -10.49
N HIS A 141 9.53 6.01 -10.95
CA HIS A 141 9.93 4.90 -11.79
C HIS A 141 9.45 5.11 -13.23
N HIS A 142 10.38 5.12 -14.18
CA HIS A 142 10.05 5.28 -15.58
C HIS A 142 9.77 3.91 -16.21
N TRP A 143 8.50 3.59 -16.43
CA TRP A 143 8.08 2.47 -17.26
C TRP A 143 7.93 2.92 -18.72
N GLY A 144 8.79 2.41 -19.61
CA GLY A 144 8.61 2.61 -21.06
C GLY A 144 8.62 4.06 -21.54
N GLY A 145 9.31 4.98 -20.84
CA GLY A 145 9.45 6.38 -21.25
C GLY A 145 8.24 7.28 -20.99
N SER A 146 7.19 6.76 -20.36
CA SER A 146 6.06 7.57 -19.88
C SER A 146 6.29 7.95 -18.42
N PRO A 147 6.07 9.20 -17.99
CA PRO A 147 6.11 9.59 -16.60
C PRO A 147 4.84 9.06 -15.91
N ILE A 148 4.83 7.77 -15.59
CA ILE A 148 3.79 7.16 -14.78
C ILE A 148 4.19 7.37 -13.33
N THR A 149 3.33 7.98 -12.57
CA THR A 149 3.47 8.10 -11.13
C THR A 149 3.53 6.68 -10.55
N ASP A 150 4.66 6.32 -9.96
CA ASP A 150 4.82 5.01 -9.35
C ASP A 150 4.05 5.00 -8.02
N ASP A 151 3.05 4.15 -7.92
CA ASP A 151 2.24 3.96 -6.73
C ASP A 151 2.90 3.05 -5.68
N ASN A 152 4.13 2.66 -5.93
CA ASN A 152 4.81 1.66 -5.13
C ASN A 152 5.23 2.16 -3.74
N ILE A 153 5.79 3.36 -3.65
CA ILE A 153 6.14 3.99 -2.38
C ILE A 153 5.61 5.42 -2.36
N CYS A 154 4.88 5.74 -1.30
CA CYS A 154 4.39 7.07 -1.03
C CYS A 154 4.81 7.47 0.38
N ILE A 155 5.44 8.63 0.54
CA ILE A 155 5.96 9.16 1.80
C ILE A 155 5.44 10.57 2.00
N SER A 156 4.79 10.82 3.15
CA SER A 156 4.28 12.14 3.50
C SER A 156 4.12 12.29 5.00
N ASN A 157 3.77 13.49 5.48
CA ASN A 157 3.22 13.61 6.83
C ASN A 157 1.83 12.98 6.93
N GLN A 158 1.32 12.82 8.13
CA GLN A 158 0.02 12.17 8.36
C GLN A 158 -1.15 12.95 7.75
N GLU A 159 -1.10 14.27 7.73
CA GLU A 159 -2.14 15.13 7.18
C GLU A 159 -2.26 14.97 5.65
N ASN A 160 -1.13 14.99 4.95
CA ASN A 160 -1.09 14.75 3.51
C ASN A 160 -1.46 13.31 3.14
N ALA A 161 -1.07 12.33 3.97
CA ALA A 161 -1.51 10.96 3.79
C ALA A 161 -3.04 10.85 3.89
N GLN A 162 -3.67 11.59 4.78
CA GLN A 162 -5.12 11.62 4.90
C GLN A 162 -5.78 12.10 3.60
N ILE A 163 -5.30 13.19 3.02
CA ILE A 163 -5.82 13.73 1.75
C ILE A 163 -5.70 12.70 0.60
N LEU A 164 -4.61 11.93 0.60
CA LEU A 164 -4.38 10.93 -0.45
C LEU A 164 -5.33 9.73 -0.36
N PHE A 165 -5.82 9.41 0.85
CA PHE A 165 -6.60 8.18 1.12
C PHE A 165 -8.09 8.46 1.41
N GLU A 166 -8.53 9.69 1.33
CA GLU A 166 -9.95 10.11 1.29
C GLU A 166 -10.48 10.20 -0.14
#